data_35d785e34baa956da5d0f5426e51e80e
#
_entry.id   35d785e34baa956da5d0f5426e51e80e
#
_cell.length_a   1.000
_cell.length_b   1.000
_cell.length_c   1.000
_cell.angle_alpha   90.00
_cell.angle_beta   90.00
_cell.angle_gamma   90.00
#
_symmetry.space_group_name_H-M   'P 1'
#
loop_
_entity.id
_entity.type
_entity.pdbx_description
1 polymer ?
#
loop_
_entity_poly.entity_id
_entity_poly.type
_entity_poly.pdbx_seq_one_letter_code
_entity_poly.pdbx_strand_id
1 'polypeptide(L)' 'MRNSVLASDVHVADGATVEGSVILPGVRIGRGAVVRRAILDKNVVVSDGAIIGVDRERDEERFKVSDGGVVVVGKNQKV' A
#
# COMPACT_ATOMS: atom_id res chain seq x y z
N MET A 1 -4.68 11.45 -1.32
CA MET A 1 -3.43 11.11 -0.59
C MET A 1 -3.22 12.04 0.58
N ARG A 2 -2.87 11.51 1.72
CA ARG A 2 -2.59 12.30 2.91
C ARG A 2 -1.37 11.76 3.64
N ASN A 3 -0.49 12.66 4.07
CA ASN A 3 0.66 12.32 4.90
C ASN A 3 1.47 11.15 4.37
N SER A 4 1.57 11.04 3.05
CA SER A 4 2.27 9.94 2.41
C SER A 4 3.49 10.42 1.68
N VAL A 5 4.51 9.57 1.62
CA VAL A 5 5.72 9.82 0.85
C VAL A 5 5.66 8.98 -0.41
N LEU A 6 5.69 9.64 -1.55
CA LEU A 6 5.69 8.98 -2.85
C LEU A 6 7.03 9.19 -3.55
N ALA A 7 7.63 8.08 -3.97
CA ALA A 7 8.80 8.15 -4.84
C ALA A 7 8.39 8.46 -6.29
N SER A 8 9.37 8.65 -7.16
CA SER A 8 9.09 8.78 -8.60
C SER A 8 8.51 7.49 -9.16
N ASP A 9 7.82 7.59 -10.28
CA ASP A 9 7.22 6.45 -10.98
C ASP A 9 6.15 5.69 -10.18
N VAL A 10 5.46 6.38 -9.28
CA VAL A 10 4.31 5.82 -8.58
C VAL A 10 3.03 6.17 -9.34
N HIS A 11 2.23 5.16 -9.63
CA HIS A 11 0.93 5.33 -10.25
C HIS A 11 -0.18 5.07 -9.24
N VAL A 12 -1.04 6.06 -9.04
CA VAL A 12 -2.22 5.93 -8.18
C VAL A 12 -3.44 6.15 -9.06
N ALA A 13 -4.27 5.12 -9.21
CA ALA A 13 -5.45 5.20 -10.05
C ALA A 13 -6.57 6.01 -9.38
N ASP A 14 -7.58 6.38 -10.19
CA ASP A 14 -8.70 7.17 -9.69
C ASP A 14 -9.45 6.45 -8.57
N GLY A 15 -9.86 7.21 -7.58
CA GLY A 15 -10.62 6.67 -6.46
C GLY A 15 -9.80 5.94 -5.41
N ALA A 16 -8.50 5.78 -5.63
CA ALA A 16 -7.63 5.16 -4.63
C ALA A 16 -7.36 6.11 -3.47
N THR A 17 -7.24 5.56 -2.28
CA THR A 17 -6.92 6.31 -1.07
C THR A 17 -5.57 5.85 -0.54
N VAL A 18 -4.66 6.77 -0.31
CA VAL A 18 -3.35 6.50 0.29
C VAL A 18 -3.14 7.47 1.44
N GLU A 19 -2.99 6.94 2.63
CA GLU A 19 -2.80 7.73 3.84
C GLU A 19 -1.67 7.19 4.70
N GLY A 20 -0.80 8.08 5.20
CA GLY A 20 0.24 7.72 6.15
C GLY A 20 1.20 6.63 5.66
N SER A 21 1.43 6.54 4.37
CA SER A 21 2.18 5.43 3.76
C SER A 21 3.46 5.90 3.10
N VAL A 22 4.42 4.99 2.99
CA VAL A 22 5.63 5.21 2.21
C VAL A 22 5.57 4.32 0.97
N ILE A 23 5.61 4.94 -0.19
CA ILE A 23 5.44 4.25 -1.48
C ILE A 23 6.74 4.38 -2.26
N LEU A 24 7.38 3.26 -2.54
CA LEU A 24 8.65 3.21 -3.24
C LEU A 24 8.48 3.19 -4.76
N PRO A 25 9.56 3.39 -5.54
CA PRO A 25 9.44 3.52 -7.00
C PRO A 25 8.82 2.30 -7.69
N GLY A 26 8.05 2.55 -8.73
CA GLY A 26 7.45 1.51 -9.55
C GLY A 26 6.18 0.91 -8.99
N VAL A 27 5.69 1.41 -7.87
CA VAL A 27 4.44 0.91 -7.27
C VAL A 27 3.25 1.38 -8.10
N ARG A 28 2.28 0.49 -8.28
CA ARG A 28 1.02 0.80 -8.94
C ARG A 28 -0.14 0.49 -8.00
N ILE A 29 -1.01 1.45 -7.82
CA ILE A 29 -2.17 1.31 -6.95
C ILE A 29 -3.43 1.38 -7.80
N GLY A 30 -4.25 0.33 -7.75
CA GLY A 30 -5.43 0.19 -8.56
C GLY A 30 -6.60 1.08 -8.13
N ARG A 31 -7.66 1.07 -8.93
CA ARG A 31 -8.85 1.90 -8.68
C ARG A 31 -9.54 1.50 -7.40
N GLY A 32 -9.93 2.50 -6.63
CA GLY A 32 -10.68 2.28 -5.40
C GLY A 32 -9.90 1.54 -4.31
N ALA A 33 -8.62 1.29 -4.51
CA ALA A 33 -7.80 0.65 -3.48
C ALA A 33 -7.61 1.58 -2.30
N VAL A 34 -7.49 1.00 -1.11
CA VAL A 34 -7.25 1.76 0.11
C VAL A 34 -5.94 1.28 0.72
N VAL A 35 -5.02 2.20 0.91
CA VAL A 35 -3.71 1.93 1.50
C VAL A 35 -3.51 2.87 2.68
N ARG A 36 -3.41 2.31 3.87
CA ARG A 36 -3.22 3.07 5.11
C ARG A 36 -2.08 2.50 5.92
N ARG A 37 -1.21 3.38 6.41
CA ARG A 37 -0.10 3.01 7.28
C ARG A 37 0.68 1.82 6.73
N ALA A 38 1.06 1.90 5.46
CA ALA A 38 1.77 0.82 4.80
C ALA A 38 3.06 1.30 4.18
N ILE A 39 4.01 0.38 4.07
CA ILE A 39 5.23 0.59 3.31
C ILE A 39 5.16 -0.37 2.13
N LEU A 40 5.03 0.18 0.93
CA LEU A 40 4.99 -0.60 -0.30
C LEU A 40 6.35 -0.51 -0.96
N ASP A 41 7.05 -1.64 -1.01
CA ASP A 41 8.38 -1.71 -1.58
C ASP A 41 8.34 -1.62 -3.11
N LYS A 42 9.49 -1.62 -3.75
CA LYS A 42 9.61 -1.40 -5.19
C LYS A 42 8.75 -2.36 -6.01
N ASN A 43 8.13 -1.83 -7.05
CA ASN A 43 7.35 -2.61 -8.02
C ASN A 43 6.17 -3.40 -7.42
N VAL A 44 5.67 -2.99 -6.27
CA VAL A 44 4.45 -3.59 -5.70
C VAL A 44 3.26 -3.18 -6.56
N VAL A 45 2.38 -4.13 -6.84
CA VAL A 45 1.13 -3.90 -7.56
C VAL A 45 -0.03 -4.13 -6.63
N VAL A 46 -0.83 -3.09 -6.42
CA VAL A 46 -2.06 -3.18 -5.63
C VAL A 46 -3.23 -3.26 -6.60
N SER A 47 -3.99 -4.34 -6.51
CA SER A 47 -5.13 -4.58 -7.40
C SER A 47 -6.28 -3.61 -7.14
N ASP A 48 -7.17 -3.47 -8.11
CA ASP A 48 -8.36 -2.64 -7.96
C ASP A 48 -9.18 -3.11 -6.75
N GLY A 49 -9.60 -2.17 -5.93
CA GLY A 49 -10.41 -2.46 -4.76
C GLY A 49 -9.67 -3.13 -3.60
N ALA A 50 -8.37 -3.34 -3.70
CA ALA A 50 -7.61 -3.95 -2.61
C ALA A 50 -7.57 -3.03 -1.38
N ILE A 51 -7.58 -3.62 -0.21
CA ILE A 51 -7.57 -2.89 1.06
C ILE A 51 -6.35 -3.29 1.86
N ILE A 52 -5.53 -2.33 2.20
CA ILE A 52 -4.30 -2.53 2.98
C ILE A 52 -4.29 -1.56 4.16
N GLY A 53 -4.07 -2.09 5.35
CA GLY A 53 -3.93 -1.26 6.55
C GLY A 53 -5.22 -0.85 7.22
N VAL A 54 -6.37 -1.38 6.79
CA VAL A 54 -7.68 -1.10 7.37
C VAL A 54 -8.11 -2.21 8.32
N ASP A 55 -7.94 -3.45 7.91
CA ASP A 55 -8.29 -4.63 8.71
C ASP A 55 -7.01 -5.31 9.16
N ARG A 56 -6.65 -5.12 10.42
CA ARG A 56 -5.41 -5.63 10.98
C ARG A 56 -5.32 -7.16 10.94
N GLU A 57 -6.41 -7.85 11.23
CA GLU A 57 -6.40 -9.32 11.21
C GLU A 57 -6.12 -9.87 9.82
N ARG A 58 -6.76 -9.31 8.80
CA ARG A 58 -6.51 -9.71 7.42
C ARG A 58 -5.11 -9.34 6.96
N ASP A 59 -4.62 -8.18 7.38
CA ASP A 59 -3.28 -7.74 7.04
C ASP A 59 -2.22 -8.66 7.65
N GLU A 60 -2.40 -9.07 8.89
CA GLU A 60 -1.48 -9.97 9.57
C GLU A 60 -1.39 -11.35 8.90
N GLU A 61 -2.48 -11.81 8.30
CA GLU A 61 -2.50 -13.06 7.54
C GLU A 61 -1.77 -12.96 6.20
N ARG A 62 -1.73 -11.78 5.61
CA ARG A 62 -1.22 -11.56 4.26
C ARG A 62 0.14 -10.91 4.21
N PHE A 63 0.48 -10.09 5.19
CA PHE A 63 1.67 -9.24 5.20
C PHE A 63 2.35 -9.27 6.55
N LYS A 64 3.57 -8.73 6.58
CA LYS A 64 4.19 -8.40 7.85
C LYS A 64 3.59 -7.10 8.39
N VAL A 65 3.13 -7.14 9.62
CA VAL A 65 2.62 -5.97 10.30
C VAL A 65 3.53 -5.68 11.49
N SER A 66 4.05 -4.45 11.56
CA SER A 66 4.89 -4.04 12.67
C SER A 66 4.09 -3.88 13.96
N ASP A 67 4.76 -3.78 15.09
CA ASP A 67 4.12 -3.56 16.39
C ASP A 67 3.28 -2.28 16.41
N GLY A 68 3.67 -1.29 15.63
CA GLY A 68 2.91 -0.04 15.48
C GLY A 68 1.74 -0.11 14.51
N GLY A 69 1.46 -1.28 13.94
CA GLY A 69 0.36 -1.46 12.99
C GLY A 69 0.69 -1.03 11.56
N VAL A 70 1.97 -0.90 11.22
CA VAL A 70 2.39 -0.56 9.86
C VAL A 70 2.55 -1.84 9.04
N VAL A 71 1.83 -1.91 7.93
CA VAL A 71 1.88 -3.05 7.02
C VAL A 71 3.09 -2.90 6.09
N VAL A 72 3.89 -3.94 5.96
CA VAL A 72 5.04 -3.96 5.04
C VAL A 72 4.78 -4.94 3.92
N VAL A 73 4.75 -4.46 2.70
CA VAL A 73 4.60 -5.28 1.50
C VAL A 73 5.94 -5.34 0.78
N GLY A 74 6.50 -6.53 0.66
CA GLY A 74 7.80 -6.74 0.04
C GLY A 74 7.81 -6.40 -1.45
N LYS A 75 9.00 -6.11 -1.99
CA LYS A 75 9.14 -5.73 -3.39
C LYS A 75 8.64 -6.81 -4.35
N ASN A 76 8.13 -6.36 -5.48
CA ASN A 76 7.60 -7.20 -6.56
C ASN A 76 6.37 -8.03 -6.17
N GLN A 77 5.76 -7.76 -5.03
CA GLN A 77 4.53 -8.45 -4.64
C GLN A 77 3.32 -7.86 -5.33
N LYS A 78 2.34 -8.71 -5.58
CA LYS A 78 1.05 -8.34 -6.13
C LYS A 78 -0.03 -8.61 -5.08
N VAL A 79 -0.79 -7.59 -4.78
CA VAL A 79 -1.82 -7.68 -3.74
C VAL A 79 -3.21 -7.64 -4.34
#